data_7fcf5a476bdfa0a17c947b1b958c473f
#
_entry.id   7fcf5a476bdfa0a17c947b1b958c473f
#
_cell.length_a   1.000
_cell.length_b   1.000
_cell.length_c   1.000
_cell.angle_alpha   90.00
_cell.angle_beta   90.00
_cell.angle_gamma   90.00
#
_symmetry.space_group_name_H-M   'P 1'
#
loop_
_entity.id
_entity.type
_entity.pdbx_description
1 polymer ?
#
loop_
_entity_poly.entity_id
_entity_poly.type
_entity_poly.pdbx_seq_one_letter_code
_entity_poly.pdbx_strand_id
1 'polypeptide(L)'
;MAAERYYIAPALFAVLLLTSAAQAQEFWQAVPTSPSVDALQQELKNGKRDATDRFWASAAKRTTPLVDRVPADPEHVLVTFLWKQAETSPVPSLLAQLIGDRTLHQVHGTDVWFKVYRMPADYRFSYGFGFGASGGSLFGGKPDPLNPHSLPPGGSYVEMSAAPPQVWIQPKPGAAKGMVSYQELESPTLKNQHPLWTYVPAGYDPKANPYPLLIFFFGSMYVKDMSVTVTLDNLIAARRIPPVVAVFIEDPPGEGNQELRNHRSFLTFMTDEVMPWIRKQWNVTHDPAQTTLCGASAAGLVSGYLAMNRPDLFGNVIAQSGAFWRGNEGDEETFEYVTAELQSRPKVPVRFVLQPGQLEQLSTPSGGAGPSILTANRNLRDVLRAKGYEVHYTEEPGGHEPLTWRGTIADGLITVFSGNKMAR
;
A
#
# COMPACT_ATOMS: atom_id res chain seq x y z
N MET A 1 -28.22 -14.27 47.39
CA MET A 1 -26.76 -14.10 47.10
C MET A 1 -26.67 -13.38 45.77
N ALA A 2 -26.42 -12.07 45.81
CA ALA A 2 -26.34 -11.21 44.62
C ALA A 2 -24.94 -11.27 44.05
N ALA A 3 -24.82 -11.54 42.74
CA ALA A 3 -23.53 -11.50 42.00
C ALA A 3 -23.27 -10.05 41.58
N GLU A 4 -22.28 -9.44 42.18
CA GLU A 4 -21.78 -8.11 41.77
C GLU A 4 -21.05 -8.24 40.41
N ARG A 5 -21.59 -7.52 39.42
CA ARG A 5 -20.93 -7.31 38.13
C ARG A 5 -19.99 -6.10 38.28
N TYR A 6 -18.70 -6.33 38.19
CA TYR A 6 -17.71 -5.26 38.08
C TYR A 6 -17.75 -4.65 36.68
N TYR A 7 -18.25 -3.44 36.58
CA TYR A 7 -18.07 -2.57 35.43
C TYR A 7 -16.66 -1.96 35.48
N ILE A 8 -15.77 -2.37 34.61
CA ILE A 8 -14.49 -1.67 34.40
C ILE A 8 -14.77 -0.50 33.44
N ALA A 9 -14.41 0.68 33.87
CA ALA A 9 -14.80 1.98 33.34
C ALA A 9 -14.23 2.30 31.95
N PRO A 10 -14.92 3.15 31.15
CA PRO A 10 -14.51 3.57 29.80
C PRO A 10 -13.42 4.66 29.75
N ALA A 11 -12.65 4.86 30.83
CA ALA A 11 -11.68 5.96 30.90
C ALA A 11 -10.37 5.73 30.10
N LEU A 12 -10.03 4.50 29.72
CA LEU A 12 -8.81 4.21 28.93
C LEU A 12 -8.95 4.48 27.40
N PHE A 13 -10.19 4.51 26.89
CA PHE A 13 -10.42 4.74 25.46
C PHE A 13 -10.30 6.21 25.03
N ALA A 14 -10.57 7.15 25.93
CA ALA A 14 -10.53 8.58 25.62
C ALA A 14 -9.11 9.16 25.48
N VAL A 15 -8.11 8.56 26.13
CA VAL A 15 -6.71 9.01 26.07
C VAL A 15 -6.05 8.57 24.75
N LEU A 16 -6.43 7.41 24.19
CA LEU A 16 -5.89 6.90 22.92
C LEU A 16 -6.38 7.70 21.69
N LEU A 17 -7.59 8.26 21.73
CA LEU A 17 -8.14 9.06 20.61
C LEU A 17 -7.49 10.44 20.47
N LEU A 18 -7.01 11.03 21.55
CA LEU A 18 -6.31 12.33 21.51
C LEU A 18 -4.86 12.23 21.02
N THR A 19 -4.21 11.06 21.16
CA THR A 19 -2.84 10.85 20.67
C THR A 19 -2.79 10.58 19.17
N SER A 20 -3.82 10.00 18.56
CA SER A 20 -3.83 9.69 17.13
C SER A 20 -3.93 10.92 16.24
N ALA A 21 -4.69 11.94 16.64
CA ALA A 21 -4.82 13.20 15.91
C ALA A 21 -3.55 14.07 15.99
N ALA A 22 -2.83 14.02 17.11
CA ALA A 22 -1.57 14.75 17.27
C ALA A 22 -0.40 14.11 16.48
N GLN A 23 -0.38 12.79 16.35
CA GLN A 23 0.64 12.07 15.54
C GLN A 23 0.40 12.19 14.03
N ALA A 24 -0.84 12.43 13.58
CA ALA A 24 -1.15 12.62 12.17
C ALA A 24 -0.51 13.89 11.58
N GLN A 25 -0.16 14.88 12.40
CA GLN A 25 0.48 16.13 11.98
C GLN A 25 2.00 16.05 11.81
N GLU A 26 2.64 14.92 12.14
CA GLU A 26 4.11 14.81 12.09
C GLU A 26 4.66 14.63 10.67
N PHE A 27 3.89 14.04 9.73
CA PHE A 27 4.44 13.65 8.43
C PHE A 27 4.30 14.73 7.34
N TRP A 28 3.25 15.56 7.38
CA TRP A 28 3.08 16.67 6.43
C TRP A 28 2.23 17.78 7.02
N GLN A 29 2.46 18.99 6.53
CA GLN A 29 1.72 20.17 6.94
C GLN A 29 1.39 21.04 5.72
N ALA A 30 0.10 21.42 5.56
CA ALA A 30 -0.26 22.47 4.61
C ALA A 30 0.35 23.81 5.06
N VAL A 31 1.01 24.49 4.14
CA VAL A 31 1.62 25.79 4.38
C VAL A 31 1.08 26.84 3.40
N PRO A 32 1.06 28.13 3.78
CA PRO A 32 0.35 29.15 2.99
C PRO A 32 0.99 29.43 1.63
N THR A 33 2.29 29.20 1.47
CA THR A 33 3.00 29.55 0.24
C THR A 33 4.32 28.77 0.09
N SER A 34 5.00 29.01 -1.02
CA SER A 34 6.35 28.48 -1.32
C SER A 34 7.20 29.55 -1.98
N PRO A 35 8.55 29.39 -2.04
CA PRO A 35 9.43 30.35 -2.70
C PRO A 35 9.03 30.70 -4.11
N SER A 36 8.53 29.71 -4.88
CA SER A 36 8.09 29.94 -6.27
C SER A 36 6.81 30.79 -6.34
N VAL A 37 5.86 30.57 -5.43
CA VAL A 37 4.62 31.34 -5.36
C VAL A 37 4.89 32.74 -4.82
N ASP A 38 5.74 32.88 -3.79
CA ASP A 38 6.16 34.19 -3.23
C ASP A 38 6.83 35.06 -4.30
N ALA A 39 7.71 34.49 -5.11
CA ALA A 39 8.38 35.18 -6.19
C ALA A 39 7.36 35.72 -7.22
N LEU A 40 6.35 34.89 -7.62
CA LEU A 40 5.29 35.32 -8.51
C LEU A 40 4.50 36.49 -7.90
N GLN A 41 4.07 36.37 -6.65
CA GLN A 41 3.30 37.42 -5.96
C GLN A 41 4.08 38.73 -5.86
N GLN A 42 5.39 38.65 -5.61
CA GLN A 42 6.25 39.83 -5.54
C GLN A 42 6.43 40.50 -6.92
N GLU A 43 6.57 39.72 -7.99
CA GLU A 43 6.65 40.27 -9.36
C GLU A 43 5.35 40.97 -9.76
N LEU A 44 4.20 40.37 -9.42
CA LEU A 44 2.89 40.99 -9.67
C LEU A 44 2.72 42.31 -8.90
N LYS A 45 3.12 42.34 -7.62
CA LYS A 45 3.12 43.60 -6.82
C LYS A 45 4.03 44.65 -7.41
N ASN A 46 5.12 44.28 -8.05
CA ASN A 46 6.02 45.19 -8.75
C ASN A 46 5.56 45.57 -10.16
N GLY A 47 4.33 45.22 -10.55
CA GLY A 47 3.70 45.59 -11.83
C GLY A 47 4.27 44.86 -13.05
N LYS A 48 4.91 43.70 -12.87
CA LYS A 48 5.45 42.91 -13.99
C LYS A 48 4.31 42.18 -14.71
N ARG A 49 3.93 42.69 -15.92
CA ARG A 49 2.78 42.17 -16.69
C ARG A 49 2.96 40.73 -17.20
N ASP A 50 4.20 40.29 -17.42
CA ASP A 50 4.58 38.98 -17.93
C ASP A 50 4.96 37.98 -16.80
N ALA A 51 4.73 38.32 -15.52
CA ALA A 51 5.09 37.51 -14.38
C ALA A 51 4.44 36.10 -14.40
N THR A 52 3.15 36.04 -14.76
CA THR A 52 2.41 34.79 -14.86
C THR A 52 2.95 33.88 -15.97
N ASP A 53 3.26 34.43 -17.15
CA ASP A 53 3.83 33.68 -18.28
C ASP A 53 5.21 33.10 -17.92
N ARG A 54 6.07 33.91 -17.27
CA ARG A 54 7.38 33.46 -16.80
C ARG A 54 7.26 32.37 -15.73
N PHE A 55 6.29 32.51 -14.82
CA PHE A 55 6.02 31.51 -13.81
C PHE A 55 5.68 30.16 -14.46
N TRP A 56 4.73 30.13 -15.41
CA TRP A 56 4.37 28.88 -16.09
C TRP A 56 5.51 28.32 -16.94
N ALA A 57 6.28 29.16 -17.61
CA ALA A 57 7.46 28.73 -18.34
C ALA A 57 8.53 28.11 -17.42
N SER A 58 8.70 28.65 -16.20
CA SER A 58 9.58 28.09 -15.18
C SER A 58 9.05 26.78 -14.62
N ALA A 59 7.76 26.70 -14.29
CA ALA A 59 7.13 25.48 -13.79
C ALA A 59 7.25 24.32 -14.81
N ALA A 60 7.00 24.59 -16.10
CA ALA A 60 7.11 23.60 -17.17
C ALA A 60 8.55 23.04 -17.33
N LYS A 61 9.56 23.88 -17.10
CA LYS A 61 10.97 23.43 -17.15
C LYS A 61 11.38 22.57 -15.94
N ARG A 62 10.78 22.82 -14.78
CA ARG A 62 11.10 22.10 -13.53
C ARG A 62 10.28 20.84 -13.36
N THR A 63 9.22 20.67 -14.14
CA THR A 63 8.13 19.72 -13.93
C THR A 63 7.34 20.00 -12.64
N THR A 64 6.12 19.49 -12.57
CA THR A 64 5.25 19.63 -11.40
C THR A 64 5.04 18.28 -10.70
N PRO A 65 4.74 18.23 -9.38
CA PRO A 65 4.69 19.38 -8.47
C PRO A 65 6.07 20.00 -8.29
N LEU A 66 6.13 21.31 -8.03
CA LEU A 66 7.42 21.92 -7.74
C LEU A 66 7.90 21.47 -6.37
N VAL A 67 9.13 20.99 -6.31
CA VAL A 67 9.76 20.55 -5.05
C VAL A 67 10.88 21.52 -4.71
N ASP A 68 10.73 22.25 -3.62
CA ASP A 68 11.69 23.23 -3.12
C ASP A 68 12.28 22.74 -1.79
N ARG A 69 13.58 22.98 -1.58
CA ARG A 69 14.26 22.65 -0.32
C ARG A 69 13.77 23.57 0.79
N VAL A 70 13.65 23.04 2.00
CA VAL A 70 13.46 23.85 3.21
C VAL A 70 14.85 24.28 3.72
N PRO A 71 15.14 25.58 3.84
CA PRO A 71 16.41 26.04 4.37
C PRO A 71 16.68 25.46 5.76
N ALA A 72 17.89 24.94 5.99
CA ALA A 72 18.34 24.32 7.24
C ALA A 72 17.55 23.06 7.67
N ASP A 73 16.73 22.48 6.81
CA ASP A 73 16.00 21.25 7.09
C ASP A 73 16.04 20.28 5.89
N PRO A 74 17.10 19.48 5.77
CA PRO A 74 17.28 18.58 4.63
C PRO A 74 16.32 17.39 4.61
N GLU A 75 15.67 17.09 5.73
CA GLU A 75 14.72 15.97 5.86
C GLU A 75 13.34 16.32 5.29
N HIS A 76 13.06 17.61 5.04
CA HIS A 76 11.78 18.06 4.51
C HIS A 76 11.93 18.88 3.24
N VAL A 77 10.85 18.90 2.47
CA VAL A 77 10.69 19.69 1.25
C VAL A 77 9.37 20.44 1.27
N LEU A 78 9.28 21.51 0.48
CA LEU A 78 8.01 22.15 0.13
C LEU A 78 7.56 21.61 -1.23
N VAL A 79 6.36 21.02 -1.27
CA VAL A 79 5.77 20.46 -2.48
C VAL A 79 4.61 21.36 -2.90
N THR A 80 4.74 22.02 -4.06
CA THR A 80 3.75 22.95 -4.60
C THR A 80 3.01 22.28 -5.76
N PHE A 81 1.76 21.92 -5.54
CA PHE A 81 0.83 21.45 -6.57
C PHE A 81 0.24 22.64 -7.29
N LEU A 82 0.19 22.57 -8.62
CA LEU A 82 -0.22 23.68 -9.48
C LEU A 82 -1.32 23.24 -10.44
N TRP A 83 -2.32 24.13 -10.64
CA TRP A 83 -3.33 23.96 -11.66
C TRP A 83 -3.53 25.28 -12.43
N LYS A 84 -3.61 25.20 -13.75
CA LYS A 84 -3.82 26.37 -14.62
C LYS A 84 -5.29 26.50 -14.97
N GLN A 85 -5.96 27.56 -14.46
CA GLN A 85 -7.36 27.84 -14.75
C GLN A 85 -7.67 29.32 -14.54
N ALA A 86 -8.15 30.00 -15.58
CA ALA A 86 -8.52 31.42 -15.49
C ALA A 86 -9.84 31.63 -14.74
N GLU A 87 -10.77 30.68 -14.86
CA GLU A 87 -12.08 30.69 -14.21
C GLU A 87 -11.97 30.38 -12.73
N THR A 88 -12.84 30.99 -11.92
CA THR A 88 -12.87 30.76 -10.45
C THR A 88 -13.76 29.60 -10.03
N SER A 89 -14.54 29.04 -10.94
CA SER A 89 -15.45 27.91 -10.69
C SER A 89 -15.42 26.92 -11.87
N PRO A 90 -15.46 25.63 -11.60
CA PRO A 90 -15.39 25.01 -10.26
C PRO A 90 -13.99 25.13 -9.63
N VAL A 91 -13.93 25.30 -8.30
CA VAL A 91 -12.67 25.39 -7.56
C VAL A 91 -11.91 24.06 -7.64
N PRO A 92 -10.61 24.07 -8.03
CA PRO A 92 -9.82 22.85 -8.07
C PRO A 92 -9.43 22.38 -6.67
N SER A 93 -9.36 21.06 -6.50
CA SER A 93 -8.88 20.41 -5.28
C SER A 93 -7.85 19.33 -5.60
N LEU A 94 -6.91 19.11 -4.69
CA LEU A 94 -5.93 18.04 -4.80
C LEU A 94 -6.57 16.72 -4.38
N LEU A 95 -6.50 15.70 -5.21
CA LEU A 95 -6.85 14.32 -4.90
C LEU A 95 -5.56 13.57 -4.56
N ALA A 96 -5.30 13.41 -3.29
CA ALA A 96 -4.14 12.71 -2.74
C ALA A 96 -4.49 12.19 -1.34
N GLN A 97 -3.74 11.22 -0.84
CA GLN A 97 -3.96 10.61 0.48
C GLN A 97 -3.46 11.51 1.62
N LEU A 98 -3.68 12.81 1.50
CA LEU A 98 -3.30 13.80 2.50
C LEU A 98 -4.53 14.24 3.32
N ILE A 99 -4.37 14.33 4.65
CA ILE A 99 -5.42 14.76 5.56
C ILE A 99 -5.57 16.28 5.51
N GLY A 100 -6.78 16.76 5.75
CA GLY A 100 -7.12 18.17 5.85
C GLY A 100 -7.69 18.79 4.58
N ASP A 101 -7.72 20.11 4.52
CA ASP A 101 -8.21 20.85 3.37
C ASP A 101 -7.25 20.73 2.18
N ARG A 102 -7.78 20.21 1.08
CA ARG A 102 -7.05 19.95 -0.16
C ARG A 102 -7.43 20.94 -1.28
N THR A 103 -8.25 21.94 -0.96
CA THR A 103 -8.66 22.98 -1.90
C THR A 103 -7.46 23.83 -2.32
N LEU A 104 -7.30 24.07 -3.62
CA LEU A 104 -6.27 24.96 -4.12
C LEU A 104 -6.68 26.43 -3.92
N HIS A 105 -5.70 27.29 -3.75
CA HIS A 105 -5.86 28.74 -3.65
C HIS A 105 -5.41 29.40 -4.94
N GLN A 106 -6.15 30.44 -5.40
CA GLN A 106 -5.76 31.21 -6.56
C GLN A 106 -4.80 32.34 -6.18
N VAL A 107 -3.73 32.51 -6.94
CA VAL A 107 -2.96 33.77 -6.89
C VAL A 107 -3.81 34.85 -7.52
N HIS A 108 -4.20 35.86 -6.73
CA HIS A 108 -5.14 36.88 -7.10
C HIS A 108 -4.78 37.56 -8.46
N GLY A 109 -5.77 37.64 -9.38
CA GLY A 109 -5.59 38.24 -10.68
C GLY A 109 -4.81 37.41 -11.70
N THR A 110 -4.63 36.12 -11.45
CA THR A 110 -3.91 35.19 -12.36
C THR A 110 -4.72 33.92 -12.62
N ASP A 111 -4.21 33.08 -13.52
CA ASP A 111 -4.70 31.72 -13.79
C ASP A 111 -3.97 30.65 -12.95
N VAL A 112 -3.18 31.04 -11.97
CA VAL A 112 -2.38 30.15 -11.13
C VAL A 112 -3.14 29.72 -9.88
N TRP A 113 -3.46 28.44 -9.78
CA TRP A 113 -4.01 27.82 -8.59
C TRP A 113 -2.93 26.93 -7.97
N PHE A 114 -2.81 26.94 -6.64
CA PHE A 114 -1.78 26.21 -5.95
C PHE A 114 -2.22 25.67 -4.58
N LYS A 115 -1.53 24.61 -4.14
CA LYS A 115 -1.55 24.10 -2.75
C LYS A 115 -0.14 23.69 -2.40
N VAL A 116 0.31 24.05 -1.20
CA VAL A 116 1.66 23.74 -0.74
C VAL A 116 1.62 22.87 0.50
N TYR A 117 2.47 21.86 0.53
CA TYR A 117 2.72 21.05 1.71
C TYR A 117 4.21 21.03 2.04
N ARG A 118 4.54 21.16 3.34
CA ARG A 118 5.83 20.75 3.87
C ARG A 118 5.71 19.29 4.25
N MET A 119 6.62 18.45 3.74
CA MET A 119 6.58 17.01 3.96
C MET A 119 7.97 16.38 3.88
N PRO A 120 8.18 15.16 4.40
CA PRO A 120 9.46 14.47 4.31
C PRO A 120 9.95 14.35 2.86
N ALA A 121 11.28 14.44 2.68
CA ALA A 121 11.94 14.43 1.38
C ALA A 121 12.05 13.02 0.76
N ASP A 122 11.62 11.98 1.46
CA ASP A 122 11.71 10.58 1.07
C ASP A 122 10.39 9.99 0.53
N TYR A 123 9.34 10.80 0.40
CA TYR A 123 8.03 10.32 -0.04
C TYR A 123 7.94 10.06 -1.53
N ARG A 124 7.07 9.07 -1.83
CA ARG A 124 6.58 8.76 -3.18
C ARG A 124 5.10 8.49 -3.08
N PHE A 125 4.28 9.20 -3.88
CA PHE A 125 2.83 9.00 -3.88
C PHE A 125 2.16 9.52 -5.14
N SER A 126 0.96 9.03 -5.43
CA SER A 126 0.13 9.49 -6.53
C SER A 126 -0.76 10.67 -6.12
N TYR A 127 -1.12 11.48 -7.11
CA TYR A 127 -2.05 12.60 -6.96
C TYR A 127 -2.78 12.89 -8.27
N GLY A 128 -3.85 13.65 -8.17
CA GLY A 128 -4.58 14.21 -9.31
C GLY A 128 -5.36 15.44 -8.89
N PHE A 129 -6.15 15.97 -9.81
CA PHE A 129 -6.99 17.13 -9.55
C PHE A 129 -8.46 16.80 -9.75
N GLY A 130 -9.29 17.22 -8.77
CA GLY A 130 -10.74 17.18 -8.80
C GLY A 130 -11.34 18.58 -8.88
N PHE A 131 -12.65 18.67 -9.21
CA PHE A 131 -13.34 19.94 -9.39
C PHE A 131 -14.74 19.89 -8.78
N GLY A 132 -15.10 20.92 -8.02
CA GLY A 132 -16.40 21.05 -7.37
C GLY A 132 -16.48 20.44 -5.97
N ALA A 133 -17.69 20.52 -5.37
CA ALA A 133 -17.95 20.19 -3.96
C ALA A 133 -17.91 18.68 -3.63
N SER A 134 -17.91 17.82 -4.61
CA SER A 134 -17.76 16.37 -4.37
C SER A 134 -16.29 16.09 -4.04
N GLY A 135 -16.01 15.83 -2.78
CA GLY A 135 -14.76 15.22 -2.37
C GLY A 135 -14.58 13.92 -3.13
N GLY A 136 -13.97 13.99 -4.32
CA GLY A 136 -13.73 12.85 -5.19
C GLY A 136 -12.91 11.79 -4.48
N SER A 137 -12.82 10.63 -5.10
CA SER A 137 -11.92 9.55 -4.66
C SER A 137 -10.56 10.13 -4.27
N LEU A 138 -9.92 9.58 -3.26
CA LEU A 138 -8.54 9.91 -2.89
C LEU A 138 -7.54 9.48 -3.99
N PHE A 139 -8.03 8.72 -4.96
CA PHE A 139 -7.28 8.12 -6.05
C PHE A 139 -7.84 8.59 -7.39
N GLY A 140 -6.97 8.76 -8.37
CA GLY A 140 -7.36 9.16 -9.72
C GLY A 140 -7.50 10.69 -9.86
N GLY A 141 -8.48 11.12 -10.66
CA GLY A 141 -8.68 12.52 -11.02
C GLY A 141 -8.00 12.91 -12.33
N LYS A 142 -8.04 14.21 -12.68
CA LYS A 142 -7.30 14.68 -13.85
C LYS A 142 -5.81 14.67 -13.56
N PRO A 143 -4.99 14.12 -14.47
CA PRO A 143 -3.55 14.17 -14.31
C PRO A 143 -3.03 15.60 -14.38
N ASP A 144 -1.88 15.84 -13.80
CA ASP A 144 -1.17 17.12 -13.89
C ASP A 144 -0.55 17.27 -15.28
N PRO A 145 -0.97 18.29 -16.06
CA PRO A 145 -0.50 18.45 -17.45
C PRO A 145 1.00 18.75 -17.59
N LEU A 146 1.64 19.22 -16.52
CA LEU A 146 3.06 19.55 -16.50
C LEU A 146 3.92 18.46 -15.85
N ASN A 147 3.29 17.36 -15.40
CA ASN A 147 4.00 16.20 -14.84
C ASN A 147 4.08 15.10 -15.90
N PRO A 148 5.27 14.70 -16.36
CA PRO A 148 5.43 13.61 -17.32
C PRO A 148 5.16 12.22 -16.72
N HIS A 149 5.06 12.10 -15.40
CA HIS A 149 4.83 10.84 -14.70
C HIS A 149 3.34 10.61 -14.47
N SER A 150 2.74 9.71 -15.24
CA SER A 150 1.34 9.31 -15.12
C SER A 150 1.20 7.88 -14.61
N LEU A 151 0.06 7.59 -13.99
CA LEU A 151 -0.34 6.27 -13.52
C LEU A 151 -1.70 5.89 -14.11
N PRO A 152 -1.89 4.67 -14.65
CA PRO A 152 -3.22 4.13 -14.94
C PRO A 152 -4.00 3.86 -13.64
N PRO A 153 -5.34 4.07 -13.61
CA PRO A 153 -6.23 4.53 -14.67
C PRO A 153 -6.32 6.04 -14.81
N GLY A 154 -5.49 6.82 -14.14
CA GLY A 154 -5.46 8.28 -14.19
C GLY A 154 -4.73 8.87 -12.98
N GLY A 155 -4.29 10.12 -13.12
CA GLY A 155 -3.48 10.81 -12.13
C GLY A 155 -2.00 10.86 -12.47
N SER A 156 -1.26 11.58 -11.66
CA SER A 156 0.19 11.73 -11.74
C SER A 156 0.84 11.20 -10.46
N TYR A 157 2.16 11.03 -10.46
CA TYR A 157 2.88 10.74 -9.22
C TYR A 157 4.09 11.63 -9.04
N VAL A 158 4.49 11.79 -7.79
CA VAL A 158 5.74 12.43 -7.39
C VAL A 158 6.63 11.41 -6.70
N GLU A 159 7.90 11.45 -7.04
CA GLU A 159 8.96 10.74 -6.34
C GLU A 159 10.01 11.77 -5.93
N MET A 160 10.19 11.93 -4.62
CA MET A 160 11.11 12.91 -4.07
C MET A 160 12.54 12.39 -4.09
N SER A 161 13.50 13.30 -4.04
CA SER A 161 14.92 12.97 -4.26
C SER A 161 15.53 12.01 -3.25
N ALA A 162 14.97 11.93 -2.04
CA ALA A 162 15.39 11.01 -0.99
C ALA A 162 14.51 9.76 -0.90
N ALA A 163 13.53 9.59 -1.80
CA ALA A 163 12.68 8.41 -1.83
C ALA A 163 13.52 7.13 -1.98
N PRO A 164 13.27 6.09 -1.17
CA PRO A 164 14.02 4.84 -1.26
C PRO A 164 13.98 4.27 -2.68
N PRO A 165 15.13 3.96 -3.29
CA PRO A 165 15.16 3.50 -4.67
C PRO A 165 14.52 2.12 -4.82
N GLN A 166 13.64 1.97 -5.80
CA GLN A 166 12.98 0.69 -6.12
C GLN A 166 13.85 -0.14 -7.09
N VAL A 167 14.98 -0.63 -6.61
CA VAL A 167 16.04 -1.23 -7.45
C VAL A 167 15.69 -2.59 -8.06
N TRP A 168 14.59 -3.22 -7.66
CA TRP A 168 14.22 -4.57 -8.10
C TRP A 168 13.13 -4.61 -9.16
N ILE A 169 12.46 -3.49 -9.45
CA ILE A 169 11.28 -3.44 -10.33
C ILE A 169 11.59 -3.39 -11.83
N GLN A 170 12.84 -3.15 -12.21
CA GLN A 170 13.26 -3.10 -13.60
C GLN A 170 14.12 -4.33 -13.95
N PRO A 171 13.99 -4.89 -15.16
CA PRO A 171 14.83 -6.01 -15.59
C PRO A 171 16.31 -5.69 -15.44
N LYS A 172 17.07 -6.57 -14.81
CA LYS A 172 18.53 -6.41 -14.67
C LYS A 172 19.27 -7.23 -15.71
N PRO A 173 20.38 -6.70 -16.27
CA PRO A 173 21.23 -7.47 -17.17
C PRO A 173 21.70 -8.78 -16.50
N GLY A 174 21.59 -9.89 -17.22
CA GLY A 174 21.99 -11.22 -16.74
C GLY A 174 21.01 -11.90 -15.78
N ALA A 175 19.91 -11.28 -15.37
CA ALA A 175 18.85 -11.98 -14.67
C ALA A 175 18.11 -12.90 -15.65
N ALA A 176 18.17 -14.21 -15.39
CA ALA A 176 17.45 -15.20 -16.18
C ALA A 176 15.94 -15.07 -15.91
N LYS A 177 15.14 -15.03 -16.97
CA LYS A 177 13.69 -14.85 -16.89
C LYS A 177 13.01 -16.16 -16.52
N GLY A 178 12.16 -16.14 -15.50
CA GLY A 178 11.21 -17.19 -15.21
C GLY A 178 10.07 -17.22 -16.24
N MET A 179 9.28 -18.28 -16.18
CA MET A 179 8.12 -18.46 -17.04
C MET A 179 6.84 -18.12 -16.27
N VAL A 180 5.93 -17.41 -16.92
CA VAL A 180 4.61 -17.11 -16.39
C VAL A 180 3.56 -17.79 -17.26
N SER A 181 2.69 -18.59 -16.64
CA SER A 181 1.53 -19.21 -17.31
C SER A 181 0.25 -18.64 -16.74
N TYR A 182 -0.79 -18.57 -17.56
CA TYR A 182 -2.15 -18.15 -17.17
C TYR A 182 -3.08 -19.35 -17.23
N GLN A 183 -3.94 -19.48 -16.25
CA GLN A 183 -4.98 -20.51 -16.15
C GLN A 183 -6.19 -19.92 -15.41
N GLU A 184 -7.32 -20.62 -15.55
CA GLU A 184 -8.53 -20.34 -14.77
C GLU A 184 -8.84 -21.56 -13.91
N LEU A 185 -9.11 -21.34 -12.62
CA LEU A 185 -9.49 -22.37 -11.68
C LEU A 185 -10.98 -22.23 -11.38
N GLU A 186 -11.76 -23.25 -11.75
CA GLU A 186 -13.15 -23.36 -11.34
C GLU A 186 -13.23 -23.68 -9.85
N SER A 187 -14.05 -22.92 -9.11
CA SER A 187 -14.28 -23.11 -7.69
C SER A 187 -15.73 -23.58 -7.43
N PRO A 188 -15.93 -24.87 -7.09
CA PRO A 188 -17.20 -25.36 -6.55
C PRO A 188 -17.63 -24.66 -5.26
N THR A 189 -16.70 -24.30 -4.40
CA THR A 189 -16.98 -23.61 -3.12
C THR A 189 -17.51 -22.19 -3.35
N LEU A 190 -16.87 -21.41 -4.22
CA LEU A 190 -17.23 -20.02 -4.50
C LEU A 190 -18.19 -19.89 -5.68
N LYS A 191 -18.40 -20.98 -6.45
CA LYS A 191 -19.32 -21.09 -7.62
C LYS A 191 -18.97 -20.15 -8.77
N ASN A 192 -17.67 -19.95 -9.01
CA ASN A 192 -17.16 -19.08 -10.04
C ASN A 192 -15.79 -19.56 -10.54
N GLN A 193 -15.12 -18.75 -11.37
CA GLN A 193 -13.80 -19.03 -11.93
C GLN A 193 -12.82 -17.95 -11.54
N HIS A 194 -11.66 -18.37 -11.04
CA HIS A 194 -10.57 -17.48 -10.64
C HIS A 194 -9.46 -17.46 -11.68
N PRO A 195 -9.11 -16.28 -12.23
CA PRO A 195 -7.90 -16.10 -12.99
C PRO A 195 -6.65 -16.34 -12.13
N LEU A 196 -5.72 -17.12 -12.63
CA LEU A 196 -4.49 -17.48 -11.95
C LEU A 196 -3.29 -17.27 -12.87
N TRP A 197 -2.23 -16.65 -12.38
CA TRP A 197 -0.91 -16.68 -13.00
C TRP A 197 0.01 -17.52 -12.14
N THR A 198 0.80 -18.37 -12.76
CA THR A 198 1.87 -19.10 -12.06
C THR A 198 3.21 -18.72 -12.65
N TYR A 199 4.10 -18.25 -11.78
CA TYR A 199 5.50 -18.02 -12.10
C TYR A 199 6.34 -19.21 -11.64
N VAL A 200 7.19 -19.74 -12.51
CA VAL A 200 8.25 -20.69 -12.17
C VAL A 200 9.61 -20.07 -12.50
N PRO A 201 10.64 -20.29 -11.67
CA PRO A 201 11.95 -19.68 -11.88
C PRO A 201 12.64 -20.24 -13.12
N ALA A 202 13.56 -19.47 -13.68
CA ALA A 202 14.42 -19.99 -14.77
C ALA A 202 15.15 -21.25 -14.33
N GLY A 203 15.13 -22.28 -15.16
CA GLY A 203 15.71 -23.59 -14.86
C GLY A 203 14.87 -24.41 -13.85
N TYR A 204 13.57 -24.14 -13.75
CA TYR A 204 12.66 -24.98 -12.96
C TYR A 204 12.75 -26.45 -13.36
N ASP A 205 13.01 -27.32 -12.39
CA ASP A 205 13.03 -28.78 -12.56
C ASP A 205 11.99 -29.44 -11.63
N PRO A 206 10.98 -30.13 -12.18
CA PRO A 206 9.96 -30.79 -11.35
C PRO A 206 10.49 -31.98 -10.52
N LYS A 207 11.74 -32.40 -10.76
CA LYS A 207 12.41 -33.48 -10.01
C LYS A 207 13.44 -32.97 -8.98
N ALA A 208 13.65 -31.65 -8.91
CA ALA A 208 14.53 -31.06 -7.91
C ALA A 208 13.91 -31.14 -6.51
N ASN A 209 14.61 -30.60 -5.50
CA ASN A 209 14.01 -30.38 -4.18
C ASN A 209 12.79 -29.44 -4.32
N PRO A 210 11.71 -29.67 -3.57
CA PRO A 210 10.51 -28.85 -3.65
C PRO A 210 10.82 -27.35 -3.46
N TYR A 211 10.23 -26.52 -4.32
CA TYR A 211 10.45 -25.08 -4.29
C TYR A 211 9.61 -24.42 -3.19
N PRO A 212 10.12 -23.39 -2.50
CA PRO A 212 9.29 -22.53 -1.67
C PRO A 212 8.13 -21.96 -2.47
N LEU A 213 6.98 -21.77 -1.80
CA LEU A 213 5.74 -21.31 -2.43
C LEU A 213 5.38 -19.91 -1.95
N LEU A 214 5.13 -19.03 -2.91
CA LEU A 214 4.54 -17.71 -2.69
C LEU A 214 3.12 -17.68 -3.25
N ILE A 215 2.17 -17.14 -2.53
CA ILE A 215 0.79 -16.97 -2.98
C ILE A 215 0.43 -15.50 -2.83
N PHE A 216 0.07 -14.86 -3.93
CA PHE A 216 -0.33 -13.46 -4.00
C PHE A 216 -1.81 -13.36 -4.30
N PHE A 217 -2.53 -12.53 -3.57
CA PHE A 217 -3.90 -12.14 -3.87
C PHE A 217 -3.92 -10.77 -4.57
N PHE A 218 -4.93 -10.47 -5.38
CA PHE A 218 -4.93 -9.42 -6.41
C PHE A 218 -3.88 -9.67 -7.49
N GLY A 219 -3.93 -10.87 -8.06
CA GLY A 219 -2.88 -11.40 -8.92
C GLY A 219 -2.53 -10.50 -10.11
N SER A 220 -3.54 -9.91 -10.78
CA SER A 220 -3.31 -9.04 -11.93
C SER A 220 -2.51 -7.79 -11.57
N MET A 221 -2.78 -7.18 -10.42
CA MET A 221 -2.04 -6.03 -9.91
C MET A 221 -0.56 -6.37 -9.70
N TYR A 222 -0.26 -7.48 -9.03
CA TYR A 222 1.12 -7.89 -8.78
C TYR A 222 1.87 -8.26 -10.06
N VAL A 223 1.21 -8.92 -11.02
CA VAL A 223 1.83 -9.34 -12.28
C VAL A 223 1.96 -8.17 -13.26
N LYS A 224 0.91 -7.38 -13.47
CA LYS A 224 0.84 -6.38 -14.54
C LYS A 224 1.29 -4.99 -14.08
N ASP A 225 0.78 -4.52 -12.93
CA ASP A 225 1.02 -3.14 -12.50
C ASP A 225 2.30 -3.01 -11.68
N MET A 226 2.65 -4.02 -10.89
CA MET A 226 3.82 -4.02 -10.01
C MET A 226 5.02 -4.77 -10.59
N SER A 227 4.84 -5.56 -11.66
CA SER A 227 5.89 -6.34 -12.31
C SER A 227 6.65 -7.27 -11.35
N VAL A 228 5.95 -7.91 -10.40
CA VAL A 228 6.57 -8.72 -9.34
C VAL A 228 7.35 -9.90 -9.91
N THR A 229 6.97 -10.43 -11.07
CA THR A 229 7.73 -11.48 -11.75
C THR A 229 9.16 -11.04 -12.12
N VAL A 230 9.34 -9.77 -12.52
CA VAL A 230 10.66 -9.16 -12.74
C VAL A 230 11.43 -9.01 -11.41
N THR A 231 10.73 -8.62 -10.36
CA THR A 231 11.32 -8.55 -9.01
C THR A 231 11.81 -9.91 -8.55
N LEU A 232 11.05 -10.98 -8.77
CA LEU A 232 11.46 -12.36 -8.46
C LEU A 232 12.71 -12.76 -9.25
N ASP A 233 12.74 -12.54 -10.56
CA ASP A 233 13.91 -12.82 -11.41
C ASP A 233 15.17 -12.13 -10.86
N ASN A 234 15.05 -10.84 -10.56
CA ASN A 234 16.16 -10.04 -10.05
C ASN A 234 16.65 -10.51 -8.67
N LEU A 235 15.74 -10.83 -7.74
CA LEU A 235 16.07 -11.29 -6.40
C LEU A 235 16.72 -12.67 -6.43
N ILE A 236 16.24 -13.59 -7.27
CA ILE A 236 16.82 -14.93 -7.47
C ILE A 236 18.22 -14.81 -8.09
N ALA A 237 18.38 -14.02 -9.15
CA ALA A 237 19.68 -13.80 -9.79
C ALA A 237 20.70 -13.19 -8.81
N ALA A 238 20.27 -12.26 -7.96
CA ALA A 238 21.10 -11.66 -6.92
C ALA A 238 21.30 -12.56 -5.67
N ARG A 239 20.74 -13.77 -5.65
CA ARG A 239 20.77 -14.71 -4.51
C ARG A 239 20.24 -14.11 -3.20
N ARG A 240 19.30 -13.16 -3.31
CA ARG A 240 18.64 -12.57 -2.16
C ARG A 240 17.52 -13.45 -1.63
N ILE A 241 16.89 -14.22 -2.53
CA ILE A 241 15.93 -15.29 -2.22
C ILE A 241 16.32 -16.56 -2.99
N PRO A 242 15.88 -17.74 -2.55
CA PRO A 242 16.03 -18.97 -3.34
C PRO A 242 15.14 -18.92 -4.59
N PRO A 243 15.35 -19.81 -5.58
CA PRO A 243 14.34 -20.05 -6.62
C PRO A 243 13.01 -20.45 -5.98
N VAL A 244 11.92 -19.81 -6.40
CA VAL A 244 10.57 -19.98 -5.85
C VAL A 244 9.55 -20.26 -6.95
N VAL A 245 8.43 -20.92 -6.59
CA VAL A 245 7.20 -20.91 -7.39
C VAL A 245 6.25 -19.88 -6.78
N ALA A 246 5.65 -19.03 -7.62
CA ALA A 246 4.69 -18.04 -7.16
C ALA A 246 3.36 -18.20 -7.89
N VAL A 247 2.26 -18.19 -7.15
CA VAL A 247 0.88 -18.24 -7.68
C VAL A 247 0.20 -16.93 -7.36
N PHE A 248 -0.36 -16.29 -8.36
CA PHE A 248 -1.05 -15.02 -8.28
C PHE A 248 -2.53 -15.26 -8.55
N ILE A 249 -3.36 -15.09 -7.53
CA ILE A 249 -4.81 -15.36 -7.56
C ILE A 249 -5.54 -14.04 -7.72
N GLU A 250 -6.47 -13.98 -8.68
CA GLU A 250 -7.31 -12.82 -8.92
C GLU A 250 -8.75 -13.13 -8.54
N ASP A 251 -9.49 -12.12 -8.10
CA ASP A 251 -10.93 -12.22 -7.95
C ASP A 251 -11.62 -12.26 -9.33
N PRO A 252 -12.77 -12.90 -9.46
CA PRO A 252 -13.52 -12.90 -10.69
C PRO A 252 -13.85 -11.49 -11.18
N PRO A 253 -13.88 -11.24 -12.50
CA PRO A 253 -14.20 -9.94 -13.05
C PRO A 253 -15.57 -9.42 -12.57
N GLY A 254 -15.60 -8.19 -12.03
CA GLY A 254 -16.83 -7.51 -11.59
C GLY A 254 -17.19 -7.74 -10.13
N GLU A 255 -16.57 -8.66 -9.41
CA GLU A 255 -16.87 -8.93 -8.00
C GLU A 255 -16.04 -8.06 -7.03
N GLY A 256 -15.01 -7.41 -7.53
CA GLY A 256 -14.11 -6.60 -6.72
C GLY A 256 -13.40 -7.48 -5.68
N ASN A 257 -13.37 -7.04 -4.42
CA ASN A 257 -12.77 -7.82 -3.33
C ASN A 257 -13.82 -8.46 -2.40
N GLN A 258 -14.99 -8.80 -2.94
CA GLN A 258 -16.11 -9.34 -2.16
C GLN A 258 -15.78 -10.69 -1.53
N GLU A 259 -15.08 -11.55 -2.26
CA GLU A 259 -14.71 -12.88 -1.79
C GLU A 259 -13.69 -12.83 -0.66
N LEU A 260 -12.75 -11.88 -0.74
CA LEU A 260 -11.81 -11.63 0.36
C LEU A 260 -12.50 -11.12 1.64
N ARG A 261 -13.78 -10.72 1.56
CA ARG A 261 -14.58 -10.38 2.74
C ARG A 261 -15.26 -11.60 3.35
N ASN A 262 -15.54 -12.64 2.54
CA ASN A 262 -16.09 -13.91 3.01
C ASN A 262 -14.96 -14.85 3.44
N HIS A 263 -14.36 -14.54 4.58
CA HIS A 263 -13.14 -15.20 5.05
C HIS A 263 -13.26 -16.72 5.17
N ARG A 264 -14.43 -17.25 5.57
CA ARG A 264 -14.63 -18.71 5.77
C ARG A 264 -14.69 -19.46 4.44
N SER A 265 -15.50 -18.98 3.50
CA SER A 265 -15.62 -19.61 2.18
C SER A 265 -14.28 -19.51 1.44
N PHE A 266 -13.60 -18.37 1.54
CA PHE A 266 -12.27 -18.17 0.95
C PHE A 266 -11.22 -19.09 1.60
N LEU A 267 -11.28 -19.33 2.92
CA LEU A 267 -10.42 -20.31 3.59
C LEU A 267 -10.63 -21.72 3.01
N THR A 268 -11.90 -22.16 2.83
CA THR A 268 -12.22 -23.45 2.23
C THR A 268 -11.69 -23.53 0.79
N PHE A 269 -11.95 -22.51 -0.03
CA PHE A 269 -11.40 -22.42 -1.38
C PHE A 269 -9.87 -22.59 -1.40
N MET A 270 -9.16 -21.87 -0.54
CA MET A 270 -7.69 -21.95 -0.47
C MET A 270 -7.21 -23.34 -0.03
N THR A 271 -7.86 -23.95 0.96
CA THR A 271 -7.38 -25.21 1.55
C THR A 271 -7.76 -26.43 0.74
N ASP A 272 -8.98 -26.46 0.21
CA ASP A 272 -9.56 -27.67 -0.38
C ASP A 272 -9.46 -27.69 -1.91
N GLU A 273 -9.25 -26.51 -2.52
CA GLU A 273 -9.19 -26.39 -3.98
C GLU A 273 -7.80 -25.87 -4.43
N VAL A 274 -7.39 -24.67 -4.00
CA VAL A 274 -6.16 -24.02 -4.51
C VAL A 274 -4.90 -24.78 -4.10
N MET A 275 -4.72 -25.10 -2.83
CA MET A 275 -3.50 -25.77 -2.35
C MET A 275 -3.33 -27.17 -2.96
N PRO A 276 -4.38 -28.04 -3.03
CA PRO A 276 -4.27 -29.31 -3.75
C PRO A 276 -3.97 -29.12 -5.23
N TRP A 277 -4.60 -28.14 -5.89
CA TRP A 277 -4.34 -27.84 -7.30
C TRP A 277 -2.88 -27.43 -7.53
N ILE A 278 -2.33 -26.48 -6.73
CA ILE A 278 -0.92 -26.07 -6.83
C ILE A 278 0.01 -27.27 -6.69
N ARG A 279 -0.18 -28.10 -5.67
CA ARG A 279 0.68 -29.28 -5.38
C ARG A 279 0.61 -30.37 -6.45
N LYS A 280 -0.52 -30.46 -7.18
CA LYS A 280 -0.67 -31.38 -8.33
C LYS A 280 0.10 -30.88 -9.56
N GLN A 281 0.17 -29.56 -9.76
CA GLN A 281 0.75 -28.95 -10.96
C GLN A 281 2.25 -28.71 -10.83
N TRP A 282 2.70 -28.37 -9.63
CA TRP A 282 4.05 -27.85 -9.38
C TRP A 282 4.74 -28.57 -8.21
N ASN A 283 6.06 -28.77 -8.37
CA ASN A 283 6.88 -29.34 -7.29
C ASN A 283 7.15 -28.26 -6.21
N VAL A 284 6.20 -28.02 -5.33
CA VAL A 284 6.28 -27.04 -4.25
C VAL A 284 6.37 -27.71 -2.89
N THR A 285 6.89 -26.97 -1.93
CA THR A 285 7.08 -27.43 -0.55
C THR A 285 5.76 -27.80 0.16
N HIS A 286 5.86 -28.73 1.12
CA HIS A 286 4.80 -29.00 2.10
C HIS A 286 5.11 -28.37 3.47
N ASP A 287 6.29 -27.74 3.60
CA ASP A 287 6.70 -27.06 4.83
C ASP A 287 6.02 -25.68 4.90
N PRO A 288 5.15 -25.42 5.90
CA PRO A 288 4.52 -24.13 6.07
C PRO A 288 5.54 -23.00 6.27
N ALA A 289 6.70 -23.26 6.87
CA ALA A 289 7.75 -22.26 7.05
C ALA A 289 8.36 -21.76 5.73
N GLN A 290 8.13 -22.48 4.62
CA GLN A 290 8.53 -22.11 3.27
C GLN A 290 7.34 -21.70 2.38
N THR A 291 6.14 -21.55 2.96
CA THR A 291 4.92 -21.10 2.27
C THR A 291 4.55 -19.71 2.78
N THR A 292 4.47 -18.74 1.87
CA THR A 292 4.21 -17.33 2.19
C THR A 292 2.95 -16.84 1.49
N LEU A 293 2.04 -16.24 2.26
CA LEU A 293 0.91 -15.48 1.74
C LEU A 293 1.29 -14.00 1.62
N CYS A 294 1.02 -13.40 0.47
CA CYS A 294 1.34 -12.02 0.15
C CYS A 294 0.08 -11.29 -0.29
N GLY A 295 -0.19 -10.13 0.28
CA GLY A 295 -1.34 -9.34 -0.12
C GLY A 295 -1.26 -7.88 0.31
N ALA A 296 -1.91 -7.02 -0.46
CA ALA A 296 -2.09 -5.62 -0.14
C ALA A 296 -3.54 -5.37 0.30
N SER A 297 -3.76 -4.39 1.18
CA SER A 297 -5.11 -3.96 1.60
C SER A 297 -5.95 -5.12 2.17
N ALA A 298 -7.12 -5.39 1.59
CA ALA A 298 -7.98 -6.53 1.95
C ALA A 298 -7.25 -7.87 1.83
N ALA A 299 -6.42 -8.04 0.81
CA ALA A 299 -5.61 -9.23 0.62
C ALA A 299 -4.56 -9.43 1.73
N GLY A 300 -4.02 -8.35 2.30
CA GLY A 300 -3.15 -8.41 3.48
C GLY A 300 -3.88 -8.91 4.73
N LEU A 301 -5.11 -8.43 4.95
CA LEU A 301 -5.97 -8.91 6.03
C LEU A 301 -6.27 -10.41 5.88
N VAL A 302 -6.70 -10.82 4.68
CA VAL A 302 -7.03 -12.23 4.38
C VAL A 302 -5.80 -13.12 4.54
N SER A 303 -4.62 -12.68 4.11
CA SER A 303 -3.36 -13.40 4.34
C SER A 303 -3.13 -13.70 5.83
N GLY A 304 -3.35 -12.71 6.70
CA GLY A 304 -3.30 -12.88 8.15
C GLY A 304 -4.34 -13.87 8.67
N TYR A 305 -5.59 -13.73 8.19
CA TYR A 305 -6.70 -14.62 8.56
C TYR A 305 -6.42 -16.09 8.17
N LEU A 306 -6.00 -16.32 6.94
CA LEU A 306 -5.68 -17.67 6.45
C LEU A 306 -4.54 -18.32 7.26
N ALA A 307 -3.46 -17.59 7.48
CA ALA A 307 -2.30 -18.10 8.18
C ALA A 307 -2.61 -18.44 9.65
N MET A 308 -3.39 -17.60 10.35
CA MET A 308 -3.75 -17.90 11.75
C MET A 308 -4.71 -19.09 11.89
N ASN A 309 -5.51 -19.40 10.86
CA ASN A 309 -6.45 -20.51 10.87
C ASN A 309 -5.85 -21.82 10.31
N ARG A 310 -4.85 -21.72 9.41
CA ARG A 310 -4.17 -22.86 8.81
C ARG A 310 -2.64 -22.70 8.87
N PRO A 311 -2.07 -22.60 10.08
CA PRO A 311 -0.62 -22.50 10.28
C PRO A 311 0.14 -23.76 9.84
N ASP A 312 -0.57 -24.86 9.64
CA ASP A 312 -0.07 -26.10 9.05
C ASP A 312 0.18 -26.01 7.55
N LEU A 313 -0.39 -25.00 6.87
CA LEU A 313 -0.20 -24.74 5.44
C LEU A 313 0.60 -23.44 5.18
N PHE A 314 0.40 -22.41 6.00
CA PHE A 314 0.89 -21.07 5.77
C PHE A 314 1.68 -20.56 6.97
N GLY A 315 2.98 -20.51 6.87
CA GLY A 315 3.87 -20.12 7.97
C GLY A 315 4.36 -18.66 7.90
N ASN A 316 4.12 -17.96 6.78
CA ASN A 316 4.56 -16.58 6.62
C ASN A 316 3.48 -15.71 5.98
N VAL A 317 3.41 -14.46 6.43
CA VAL A 317 2.53 -13.42 5.90
C VAL A 317 3.34 -12.19 5.54
N ILE A 318 3.19 -11.68 4.32
CA ILE A 318 3.61 -10.33 3.91
C ILE A 318 2.35 -9.54 3.65
N ALA A 319 2.03 -8.58 4.53
CA ALA A 319 0.88 -7.71 4.42
C ALA A 319 1.33 -6.27 4.14
N GLN A 320 1.13 -5.83 2.90
CA GLN A 320 1.35 -4.46 2.47
C GLN A 320 0.08 -3.66 2.71
N SER A 321 0.13 -2.63 3.55
CA SER A 321 -1.04 -1.81 3.87
C SER A 321 -2.27 -2.63 4.27
N GLY A 322 -2.09 -3.68 5.07
CA GLY A 322 -3.16 -4.64 5.42
C GLY A 322 -4.38 -3.94 6.03
N ALA A 323 -5.58 -4.26 5.51
CA ALA A 323 -6.84 -3.66 5.96
C ALA A 323 -7.30 -4.20 7.33
N PHE A 324 -6.38 -4.34 8.29
CA PHE A 324 -6.63 -4.90 9.62
C PHE A 324 -7.58 -4.07 10.49
N TRP A 325 -7.95 -2.88 10.03
CA TRP A 325 -9.01 -2.07 10.63
C TRP A 325 -10.40 -2.68 10.51
N ARG A 326 -10.63 -3.61 9.55
CA ARG A 326 -11.95 -4.17 9.28
C ARG A 326 -12.44 -5.07 10.39
N GLY A 327 -13.78 -5.07 10.55
CA GLY A 327 -14.51 -6.00 11.39
C GLY A 327 -14.66 -7.39 10.78
N ASN A 328 -15.39 -8.24 11.47
CA ASN A 328 -15.74 -9.56 11.01
C ASN A 328 -16.79 -9.49 9.88
N GLU A 329 -16.89 -10.56 9.12
CA GLU A 329 -17.91 -10.74 8.09
C GLU A 329 -19.32 -10.56 8.70
N GLY A 330 -20.11 -9.67 8.07
CA GLY A 330 -21.47 -9.36 8.50
C GLY A 330 -21.58 -8.45 9.74
N ASP A 331 -20.46 -8.01 10.30
CA ASP A 331 -20.39 -7.07 11.43
C ASP A 331 -19.48 -5.88 11.08
N GLU A 332 -20.06 -4.89 10.41
CA GLU A 332 -19.36 -3.68 10.00
C GLU A 332 -19.18 -2.67 11.17
N GLU A 333 -19.81 -2.92 12.32
CA GLU A 333 -19.71 -2.05 13.51
C GLU A 333 -18.50 -2.38 14.38
N THR A 334 -17.97 -3.61 14.29
CA THR A 334 -16.72 -3.99 14.94
C THR A 334 -15.52 -3.65 14.06
N PHE A 335 -14.39 -3.38 14.72
CA PHE A 335 -13.13 -3.09 14.06
C PHE A 335 -12.05 -4.08 14.50
N GLU A 336 -10.99 -4.22 13.68
CA GLU A 336 -9.77 -4.95 14.01
C GLU A 336 -10.00 -6.42 14.38
N TYR A 337 -10.93 -7.09 13.67
CA TYR A 337 -11.31 -8.49 13.96
C TYR A 337 -10.11 -9.44 14.03
N VAL A 338 -9.21 -9.41 13.04
CA VAL A 338 -8.03 -10.29 13.00
C VAL A 338 -7.10 -10.03 14.19
N THR A 339 -6.94 -8.76 14.59
CA THR A 339 -6.15 -8.37 15.75
C THR A 339 -6.75 -8.91 17.05
N ALA A 340 -8.07 -8.79 17.22
CA ALA A 340 -8.80 -9.30 18.39
C ALA A 340 -8.72 -10.85 18.47
N GLU A 341 -8.90 -11.52 17.34
CA GLU A 341 -8.78 -12.98 17.26
C GLU A 341 -7.35 -13.46 17.63
N LEU A 342 -6.32 -12.80 17.08
CA LEU A 342 -4.93 -13.11 17.42
C LEU A 342 -4.62 -12.84 18.90
N GLN A 343 -5.24 -11.81 19.49
CA GLN A 343 -5.09 -11.51 20.90
C GLN A 343 -5.69 -12.61 21.79
N SER A 344 -6.87 -13.12 21.45
CA SER A 344 -7.63 -14.10 22.25
C SER A 344 -7.14 -15.54 22.13
N ARG A 345 -6.54 -15.93 20.99
CA ARG A 345 -6.11 -17.30 20.67
C ARG A 345 -4.70 -17.60 21.20
N PRO A 346 -4.35 -18.89 21.41
CA PRO A 346 -2.95 -19.29 21.57
C PRO A 346 -2.10 -18.87 20.37
N LYS A 347 -0.81 -18.59 20.62
CA LYS A 347 0.16 -18.31 19.56
C LYS A 347 0.27 -19.50 18.60
N VAL A 348 0.28 -19.20 17.29
CA VAL A 348 0.55 -20.20 16.23
C VAL A 348 1.91 -19.90 15.56
N PRO A 349 2.56 -20.88 14.92
CA PRO A 349 3.90 -20.73 14.32
C PRO A 349 3.83 -19.98 12.98
N VAL A 350 3.42 -18.72 13.02
CA VAL A 350 3.34 -17.83 11.85
C VAL A 350 4.23 -16.62 12.07
N ARG A 351 4.93 -16.21 11.03
CA ARG A 351 5.77 -15.02 10.95
C ARG A 351 5.09 -13.94 10.14
N PHE A 352 5.19 -12.69 10.59
CA PHE A 352 4.53 -11.56 9.96
C PHE A 352 5.53 -10.50 9.48
N VAL A 353 5.35 -10.05 8.24
CA VAL A 353 5.98 -8.85 7.71
C VAL A 353 4.85 -7.87 7.40
N LEU A 354 4.83 -6.73 8.09
CA LEU A 354 3.80 -5.72 7.99
C LEU A 354 4.40 -4.42 7.45
N GLN A 355 3.87 -3.89 6.34
CA GLN A 355 4.41 -2.76 5.60
C GLN A 355 3.30 -1.73 5.30
N PRO A 356 2.72 -1.03 6.31
CA PRO A 356 1.77 0.05 6.07
C PRO A 356 2.48 1.29 5.53
N GLY A 357 1.75 2.11 4.76
CA GLY A 357 2.21 3.42 4.31
C GLY A 357 1.98 4.52 5.36
N GLN A 358 2.91 5.44 5.48
CA GLN A 358 2.82 6.58 6.42
C GLN A 358 1.68 7.55 6.06
N LEU A 359 1.28 7.62 4.78
CA LEU A 359 0.15 8.44 4.34
C LEU A 359 -1.23 7.81 4.64
N GLU A 360 -1.30 6.57 5.11
CA GLU A 360 -2.54 5.83 5.38
C GLU A 360 -3.17 6.19 6.73
N GLN A 361 -3.28 7.48 7.01
CA GLN A 361 -3.77 8.02 8.29
C GLN A 361 -5.25 8.41 8.27
N LEU A 362 -5.88 8.41 7.10
CA LEU A 362 -7.33 8.66 7.00
C LEU A 362 -8.07 7.53 7.69
N SER A 363 -8.98 7.87 8.60
CA SER A 363 -9.98 6.91 9.09
C SER A 363 -10.68 6.33 7.88
N THR A 364 -10.98 5.07 7.92
CA THR A 364 -11.49 4.19 6.87
C THR A 364 -11.96 4.87 5.57
N PRO A 365 -11.76 4.30 4.38
CA PRO A 365 -12.20 4.89 3.10
C PRO A 365 -13.68 5.31 3.05
N SER A 366 -14.52 4.75 3.94
CA SER A 366 -15.95 5.06 4.10
C SER A 366 -16.23 6.24 5.03
N GLY A 367 -15.22 6.91 5.60
CA GLY A 367 -15.42 8.00 6.57
C GLY A 367 -15.97 7.55 7.92
N GLY A 368 -15.86 6.25 8.24
CA GLY A 368 -16.36 5.65 9.48
C GLY A 368 -15.50 5.96 10.71
N ALA A 369 -16.00 5.57 11.90
CA ALA A 369 -15.38 5.84 13.21
C ALA A 369 -14.17 4.94 13.53
N GLY A 370 -13.77 4.03 12.63
CA GLY A 370 -12.69 3.07 12.86
C GLY A 370 -11.28 3.64 12.73
N PRO A 371 -10.27 2.88 13.18
CA PRO A 371 -8.88 3.28 13.06
C PRO A 371 -8.44 3.37 11.60
N SER A 372 -7.44 4.21 11.32
CA SER A 372 -6.78 4.23 10.00
C SER A 372 -6.04 2.91 9.73
N ILE A 373 -5.69 2.66 8.47
CA ILE A 373 -4.86 1.50 8.10
C ILE A 373 -3.55 1.51 8.89
N LEU A 374 -2.87 2.64 8.95
CA LEU A 374 -1.63 2.79 9.71
C LEU A 374 -1.82 2.45 11.18
N THR A 375 -2.87 3.01 11.83
CA THR A 375 -3.18 2.74 13.24
C THR A 375 -3.48 1.26 13.48
N ALA A 376 -4.31 0.64 12.65
CA ALA A 376 -4.67 -0.78 12.80
C ALA A 376 -3.45 -1.71 12.62
N ASN A 377 -2.54 -1.38 11.69
CA ASN A 377 -1.29 -2.14 11.54
C ASN A 377 -0.35 -1.96 12.74
N ARG A 378 -0.31 -0.77 13.38
CA ARG A 378 0.42 -0.55 14.63
C ARG A 378 -0.15 -1.39 15.77
N ASN A 379 -1.49 -1.40 15.91
CA ASN A 379 -2.18 -2.20 16.92
C ASN A 379 -1.91 -3.70 16.73
N LEU A 380 -2.03 -4.20 15.50
CA LEU A 380 -1.71 -5.59 15.18
C LEU A 380 -0.25 -5.93 15.52
N ARG A 381 0.71 -5.08 15.12
CA ARG A 381 2.12 -5.24 15.48
C ARG A 381 2.31 -5.40 16.97
N ASP A 382 1.67 -4.55 17.77
CA ASP A 382 1.84 -4.52 19.22
C ASP A 382 1.24 -5.77 19.88
N VAL A 383 0.07 -6.23 19.42
CA VAL A 383 -0.53 -7.50 19.84
C VAL A 383 0.37 -8.69 19.49
N LEU A 384 0.86 -8.76 18.26
CA LEU A 384 1.74 -9.85 17.82
C LEU A 384 3.04 -9.89 18.63
N ARG A 385 3.67 -8.73 18.86
CA ARG A 385 4.89 -8.64 19.68
C ARG A 385 4.64 -9.04 21.14
N ALA A 386 3.55 -8.57 21.74
CA ALA A 386 3.18 -8.93 23.11
C ALA A 386 2.96 -10.43 23.28
N LYS A 387 2.51 -11.12 22.22
CA LYS A 387 2.33 -12.59 22.20
C LYS A 387 3.60 -13.35 21.77
N GLY A 388 4.70 -12.66 21.50
CA GLY A 388 5.97 -13.26 21.13
C GLY A 388 6.02 -13.83 19.70
N TYR A 389 5.20 -13.30 18.76
CA TYR A 389 5.35 -13.62 17.35
C TYR A 389 6.63 -13.00 16.79
N GLU A 390 7.21 -13.61 15.76
CA GLU A 390 8.22 -12.96 14.92
C GLU A 390 7.54 -11.97 14.00
N VAL A 391 7.80 -10.65 14.21
CA VAL A 391 7.15 -9.55 13.48
C VAL A 391 8.21 -8.60 12.95
N HIS A 392 8.29 -8.48 11.65
CA HIS A 392 9.01 -7.40 10.98
C HIS A 392 7.99 -6.32 10.58
N TYR A 393 8.23 -5.09 11.02
CA TYR A 393 7.32 -3.97 10.82
C TYR A 393 8.08 -2.75 10.32
N THR A 394 7.64 -2.21 9.19
CA THR A 394 8.20 -1.00 8.59
C THR A 394 7.07 -0.09 8.13
N GLU A 395 7.12 1.19 8.49
CA GLU A 395 6.21 2.21 7.95
C GLU A 395 6.85 2.82 6.71
N GLU A 396 6.23 2.60 5.56
CA GLU A 396 6.80 2.95 4.26
C GLU A 396 6.50 4.42 3.92
N PRO A 397 7.46 5.17 3.33
CA PRO A 397 7.27 6.58 2.97
C PRO A 397 6.42 6.73 1.70
N GLY A 398 5.13 6.41 1.81
CA GLY A 398 4.17 6.40 0.72
C GLY A 398 2.75 6.14 1.22
N GLY A 399 1.85 5.85 0.28
CA GLY A 399 0.43 5.66 0.55
C GLY A 399 -0.10 4.30 0.12
N HIS A 400 -1.44 4.19 0.11
CA HIS A 400 -2.21 2.98 -0.21
C HIS A 400 -2.27 2.75 -1.72
N GLU A 401 -1.18 2.31 -2.33
CA GLU A 401 -1.09 2.24 -3.78
C GLU A 401 0.02 1.33 -4.31
N PRO A 402 -0.14 0.78 -5.53
CA PRO A 402 0.87 -0.06 -6.17
C PRO A 402 2.24 0.61 -6.31
N LEU A 403 2.29 1.94 -6.43
CA LEU A 403 3.53 2.71 -6.49
C LEU A 403 4.42 2.51 -5.26
N THR A 404 3.81 2.40 -4.06
CA THR A 404 4.49 2.05 -2.81
C THR A 404 4.80 0.56 -2.78
N TRP A 405 3.79 -0.29 -3.00
CA TRP A 405 3.88 -1.74 -2.80
C TRP A 405 4.87 -2.43 -3.74
N ARG A 406 5.03 -1.95 -4.99
CA ARG A 406 5.95 -2.56 -5.97
C ARG A 406 7.42 -2.53 -5.52
N GLY A 407 7.81 -1.56 -4.68
CA GLY A 407 9.16 -1.49 -4.11
C GLY A 407 9.29 -2.34 -2.85
N THR A 408 8.32 -2.24 -1.94
CA THR A 408 8.38 -2.83 -0.61
C THR A 408 8.20 -4.34 -0.60
N ILE A 409 7.55 -4.93 -1.62
CA ILE A 409 7.42 -6.38 -1.72
C ILE A 409 8.77 -7.10 -1.77
N ALA A 410 9.78 -6.51 -2.40
CA ALA A 410 11.11 -7.08 -2.45
C ALA A 410 11.74 -7.20 -1.06
N ASP A 411 11.59 -6.17 -0.22
CA ASP A 411 12.10 -6.14 1.14
C ASP A 411 11.38 -7.17 2.03
N GLY A 412 10.05 -7.29 1.85
CA GLY A 412 9.26 -8.33 2.50
C GLY A 412 9.74 -9.73 2.16
N LEU A 413 9.96 -10.02 0.88
CA LEU A 413 10.47 -11.31 0.41
C LEU A 413 11.89 -11.60 0.94
N ILE A 414 12.79 -10.62 0.87
CA ILE A 414 14.14 -10.76 1.42
C ILE A 414 14.06 -11.07 2.93
N THR A 415 13.20 -10.38 3.67
CA THR A 415 13.01 -10.58 5.11
C THR A 415 12.57 -12.00 5.43
N VAL A 416 11.53 -12.50 4.74
CA VAL A 416 11.03 -13.88 4.93
C VAL A 416 12.13 -14.93 4.69
N PHE A 417 12.92 -14.77 3.62
CA PHE A 417 13.95 -15.75 3.29
C PHE A 417 15.27 -15.58 4.06
N SER A 418 15.54 -14.41 4.64
CA SER A 418 16.74 -14.20 5.48
C SER A 418 16.65 -14.92 6.82
N GLY A 419 15.48 -15.03 7.43
CA GLY A 419 15.24 -15.77 8.67
C GLY A 419 15.49 -17.27 8.55
N ASN A 420 15.34 -17.84 7.36
CA ASN A 420 15.56 -19.27 7.11
C ASN A 420 17.05 -19.69 7.06
N LYS A 421 17.99 -18.73 7.06
CA LYS A 421 19.44 -19.04 7.06
C LYS A 421 20.01 -19.39 8.43
N MET A 422 19.28 -19.17 9.52
CA MET A 422 19.76 -19.46 10.89
C MET A 422 19.40 -20.86 11.39
N ALA A 423 18.73 -21.69 10.58
CA ALA A 423 18.32 -23.06 10.92
C ALA A 423 19.03 -24.13 10.07
N ARG A 424 20.31 -23.90 9.67
CA ARG A 424 21.15 -24.93 9.03
C ARG A 424 22.40 -25.21 9.85
#